data_6607a5b48aa026ba9382048c01c7861c
#
_entry.id   6607a5b48aa026ba9382048c01c7861c
#
_cell.length_a   1.000
_cell.length_b   1.000
_cell.length_c   1.000
_cell.angle_alpha   90.00
_cell.angle_beta   90.00
_cell.angle_gamma   90.00
#
_symmetry.space_group_name_H-M   'P 1'
#
loop_
_entity.id
_entity.type
_entity.pdbx_description
1 polymer ?
#
loop_
_entity_poly.entity_id
_entity_poly.type
_entity_poly.pdbx_seq_one_letter_code
_entity_poly.pdbx_strand_id
1 'polypeptide(L)'
;MDLTPENSLINYDLPDGVFVLRSLGKFFGLAGLRLGVLHASPGFCQRMISLSALWNISTLTLEIATTAVADTAWITTTHKTLARQMDRLCDLLKGSGYLLVGRTDLYCFITGDNIPELFYHLAQ
;
A
#
# COMPACT_ATOMS: atom_id res chain seq x y z
N MET A 1 1.25 -3.64 6.93
CA MET A 1 0.92 -2.50 6.08
C MET A 1 2.08 -2.06 5.20
N ASP A 2 3.30 -2.24 5.61
CA ASP A 2 4.48 -1.90 4.80
C ASP A 2 5.01 -3.15 4.12
N LEU A 3 5.38 -3.03 2.85
CA LEU A 3 6.06 -4.09 2.11
C LEU A 3 7.50 -4.30 2.62
N THR A 4 8.08 -3.26 3.19
CA THR A 4 9.43 -3.22 3.75
C THR A 4 9.35 -2.61 5.15
N PRO A 5 8.83 -3.36 6.15
CA PRO A 5 8.59 -2.82 7.50
C PRO A 5 9.86 -2.27 8.16
N GLU A 6 11.02 -2.84 7.82
CA GLU A 6 12.34 -2.42 8.32
C GLU A 6 12.73 -1.00 7.83
N ASN A 7 12.21 -0.56 6.68
CA ASN A 7 12.47 0.76 6.10
C ASN A 7 11.35 1.77 6.39
N SER A 8 10.39 1.41 7.23
CA SER A 8 9.25 2.26 7.52
C SER A 8 9.66 3.49 8.33
N LEU A 9 9.22 4.67 7.89
CA LEU A 9 9.44 5.92 8.62
C LEU A 9 8.80 5.95 10.00
N ILE A 10 7.80 5.10 10.27
CA ILE A 10 7.18 5.03 11.61
C ILE A 10 8.10 4.42 12.68
N ASN A 11 9.20 3.81 12.27
CA ASN A 11 10.22 3.29 13.19
C ASN A 11 11.12 4.39 13.78
N TYR A 12 10.94 5.63 13.33
CA TYR A 12 11.75 6.77 13.71
C TYR A 12 10.89 7.87 14.35
N ASP A 13 11.49 8.70 15.19
CA ASP A 13 10.86 9.93 15.64
C ASP A 13 10.71 10.87 14.45
N LEU A 14 9.47 11.21 14.11
CA LEU A 14 9.21 12.08 12.98
C LEU A 14 9.36 13.56 13.39
N PRO A 15 10.14 14.35 12.63
CA PRO A 15 10.22 15.79 12.88
C PRO A 15 8.87 16.47 12.57
N ASP A 16 8.70 17.68 13.12
CA ASP A 16 7.52 18.49 12.83
C ASP A 16 7.34 18.71 11.33
N GLY A 17 6.09 18.59 10.87
CA GLY A 17 5.74 18.71 9.47
C GLY A 17 5.88 17.43 8.65
N VAL A 18 6.40 16.36 9.22
CA VAL A 18 6.45 15.03 8.59
C VAL A 18 5.33 14.16 9.13
N PHE A 19 4.63 13.50 8.22
CA PHE A 19 3.59 12.53 8.56
C PHE A 19 3.60 11.36 7.58
N VAL A 20 3.17 10.20 8.05
CA VAL A 20 3.07 8.98 7.26
C VAL A 20 1.61 8.57 7.11
N LEU A 21 1.18 8.41 5.87
CA LEU A 21 -0.13 7.86 5.56
C LEU A 21 0.00 6.38 5.21
N ARG A 22 -0.84 5.55 5.81
CA ARG A 22 -0.95 4.13 5.51
C ARG A 22 -2.36 3.78 5.05
N SER A 23 -2.47 2.84 4.14
CA SER A 23 -3.73 2.38 3.58
C SER A 23 -3.86 0.88 3.69
N LEU A 24 -5.07 0.40 3.96
CA LEU A 24 -5.42 -1.01 3.88
C LEU A 24 -5.89 -1.42 2.48
N GLY A 25 -5.96 -0.48 1.56
CA GLY A 25 -6.56 -0.72 0.24
C GLY A 25 -5.74 -1.58 -0.71
N LYS A 26 -4.40 -1.60 -0.58
CA LYS A 26 -3.51 -2.31 -1.51
C LYS A 26 -3.08 -3.66 -0.95
N PHE A 27 -2.19 -3.66 0.03
CA PHE A 27 -1.63 -4.89 0.61
C PHE A 27 -2.72 -5.82 1.17
N PHE A 28 -3.69 -5.28 1.89
CA PHE A 28 -4.81 -6.07 2.45
C PHE A 28 -5.97 -6.29 1.48
N GLY A 29 -5.97 -5.66 0.30
CA GLY A 29 -7.08 -5.77 -0.64
C GLY A 29 -8.39 -5.12 -0.15
N LEU A 30 -8.34 -4.31 0.89
CA LEU A 30 -9.51 -3.76 1.59
C LEU A 30 -9.82 -2.31 1.16
N ALA A 31 -9.72 -2.02 -0.14
CA ALA A 31 -9.95 -0.67 -0.66
C ALA A 31 -11.39 -0.16 -0.40
N GLY A 32 -12.36 -1.07 -0.33
CA GLY A 32 -13.77 -0.76 -0.04
C GLY A 32 -14.02 -0.24 1.36
N LEU A 33 -13.14 -0.49 2.32
CA LEU A 33 -13.28 0.01 3.70
C LEU A 33 -13.10 1.54 3.82
N ARG A 34 -12.50 2.17 2.83
CA ARG A 34 -12.21 3.62 2.82
C ARG A 34 -11.48 4.10 4.07
N LEU A 35 -10.58 3.26 4.60
CA LEU A 35 -9.82 3.54 5.82
C LEU A 35 -8.35 3.84 5.49
N GLY A 36 -7.86 4.94 6.04
CA GLY A 36 -6.44 5.30 6.11
C GLY A 36 -6.00 5.50 7.55
N VAL A 37 -4.72 5.29 7.80
CA VAL A 37 -4.09 5.53 9.10
C VAL A 37 -3.06 6.64 8.94
N LEU A 38 -3.14 7.64 9.81
CA LEU A 38 -2.19 8.74 9.90
C LEU A 38 -1.28 8.53 11.10
N HIS A 39 0.02 8.53 10.86
CA HIS A 39 1.04 8.62 11.90
C HIS A 39 1.74 9.98 11.78
N ALA A 40 1.67 10.78 12.83
CA ALA A 40 2.17 12.16 12.87
C ALA A 40 2.41 12.60 14.32
N SER A 41 2.94 13.81 14.52
CA SER A 41 3.08 14.39 15.87
C SER A 41 1.69 14.50 16.55
N PRO A 42 1.64 14.39 17.89
CA PRO A 42 0.36 14.47 18.63
C PRO A 42 -0.43 15.75 18.34
N GLY A 43 0.24 16.89 18.21
CA GLY A 43 -0.40 18.18 17.89
C GLY A 43 -1.07 18.16 16.49
N PHE A 44 -0.42 17.54 15.50
CA PHE A 44 -1.00 17.39 14.16
C PHE A 44 -2.21 16.45 14.19
N CYS A 45 -2.10 15.30 14.87
CA CYS A 45 -3.21 14.36 15.03
C CYS A 45 -4.43 15.03 15.68
N GLN A 46 -4.22 15.83 16.73
CA GLN A 46 -5.30 16.55 17.42
C GLN A 46 -6.00 17.54 16.50
N ARG A 47 -5.25 18.26 15.66
CA ARG A 47 -5.84 19.15 14.65
C ARG A 47 -6.64 18.38 13.61
N MET A 48 -6.16 17.25 13.13
CA MET A 48 -6.89 16.40 12.19
C MET A 48 -8.19 15.85 12.80
N ILE A 49 -8.16 15.43 14.06
CA ILE A 49 -9.36 14.99 14.79
C ILE A 49 -10.39 16.13 14.86
N SER A 50 -9.97 17.35 15.18
CA SER A 50 -10.89 18.49 15.28
C SER A 50 -11.53 18.91 13.95
N LEU A 51 -10.90 18.57 12.81
CA LEU A 51 -11.41 18.82 11.47
C LEU A 51 -12.26 17.66 10.93
N SER A 52 -12.20 16.51 11.58
CA SER A 52 -12.93 15.31 11.16
C SER A 52 -14.39 15.36 11.59
N ALA A 53 -15.28 14.86 10.74
CA ALA A 53 -16.69 14.70 11.11
C ALA A 53 -16.85 13.67 12.25
N LEU A 54 -17.91 13.83 13.04
CA LEU A 54 -18.31 12.81 14.00
C LEU A 54 -18.66 11.51 13.25
N TRP A 55 -18.19 10.37 13.78
CA TRP A 55 -18.46 9.04 13.24
C TRP A 55 -18.04 8.85 11.77
N ASN A 56 -16.93 9.46 11.39
CA ASN A 56 -16.36 9.35 10.04
C ASN A 56 -15.90 7.92 9.67
N ILE A 57 -15.79 7.01 10.63
CA ILE A 57 -15.43 5.61 10.43
C ILE A 57 -16.50 4.74 11.07
N SER A 58 -17.02 3.77 10.31
CA SER A 58 -18.02 2.83 10.85
C SER A 58 -17.37 1.81 11.79
N THR A 59 -18.14 1.31 12.76
CA THR A 59 -17.71 0.24 13.66
C THR A 59 -17.29 -1.01 12.89
N LEU A 60 -18.03 -1.36 11.85
CA LEU A 60 -17.71 -2.50 10.98
C LEU A 60 -16.34 -2.33 10.30
N THR A 61 -16.07 -1.13 9.81
CA THR A 61 -14.75 -0.80 9.20
C THR A 61 -13.62 -1.00 10.21
N LEU A 62 -13.80 -0.52 11.45
CA LEU A 62 -12.79 -0.68 12.51
C LEU A 62 -12.57 -2.13 12.88
N GLU A 63 -13.64 -2.92 13.02
CA GLU A 63 -13.57 -4.35 13.36
C GLU A 63 -12.80 -5.14 12.30
N ILE A 64 -13.16 -4.97 11.03
CA ILE A 64 -12.48 -5.63 9.91
C ILE A 64 -11.00 -5.21 9.85
N ALA A 65 -10.74 -3.91 9.99
CA ALA A 65 -9.37 -3.40 9.92
C ALA A 65 -8.50 -3.93 11.06
N THR A 66 -9.03 -3.95 12.29
CA THR A 66 -8.33 -4.47 13.48
C THR A 66 -8.01 -5.95 13.32
N THR A 67 -8.96 -6.73 12.84
CA THR A 67 -8.78 -8.17 12.56
C THR A 67 -7.69 -8.36 11.49
N ALA A 68 -7.77 -7.62 10.40
CA ALA A 68 -6.82 -7.75 9.29
C ALA A 68 -5.36 -7.41 9.71
N VAL A 69 -5.16 -6.34 10.48
CA VAL A 69 -3.80 -5.94 10.89
C VAL A 69 -3.22 -6.83 11.99
N ALA A 70 -4.07 -7.56 12.73
CA ALA A 70 -3.65 -8.50 13.76
C ALA A 70 -3.28 -9.88 13.19
N ASP A 71 -3.69 -10.22 11.97
CA ASP A 71 -3.41 -11.53 11.35
C ASP A 71 -1.97 -11.58 10.80
N THR A 72 -1.03 -11.78 11.69
CA THR A 72 0.41 -11.88 11.36
C THR A 72 0.75 -13.06 10.47
N ALA A 73 0.00 -14.16 10.56
CA ALA A 73 0.20 -15.34 9.74
C ALA A 73 -0.18 -15.06 8.28
N TRP A 74 -1.33 -14.42 8.05
CA TRP A 74 -1.75 -13.98 6.73
C TRP A 74 -0.78 -12.95 6.15
N ILE A 75 -0.37 -11.95 6.95
CA ILE A 75 0.59 -10.92 6.54
C ILE A 75 1.88 -11.57 6.04
N THR A 76 2.46 -12.49 6.82
CA THR A 76 3.71 -13.19 6.46
C THR A 76 3.57 -14.01 5.17
N THR A 77 2.45 -14.71 5.03
CA THR A 77 2.17 -15.53 3.85
C THR A 77 1.97 -14.66 2.61
N THR A 78 1.27 -13.54 2.77
CA THR A 78 0.98 -12.59 1.69
C THR A 78 2.26 -11.93 1.17
N HIS A 79 3.18 -11.51 2.05
CA HIS A 79 4.49 -10.99 1.63
C HIS A 79 5.22 -11.97 0.70
N LYS A 80 5.33 -13.24 1.12
CA LYS A 80 5.99 -14.28 0.31
C LYS A 80 5.27 -14.52 -1.03
N THR A 81 3.96 -14.46 -1.02
CA THR A 81 3.15 -14.67 -2.23
C THR A 81 3.31 -13.52 -3.20
N LEU A 82 3.25 -12.26 -2.72
CA LEU A 82 3.42 -11.08 -3.55
C LEU A 82 4.82 -11.04 -4.19
N ALA A 83 5.87 -11.29 -3.40
CA ALA A 83 7.24 -11.34 -3.92
C ALA A 83 7.36 -12.34 -5.07
N ARG A 84 6.87 -13.58 -4.88
CA ARG A 84 6.88 -14.64 -5.92
C ARG A 84 6.07 -14.25 -7.17
N GLN A 85 4.90 -13.61 -6.99
CA GLN A 85 4.08 -13.17 -8.13
C GLN A 85 4.73 -12.02 -8.88
N MET A 86 5.40 -11.11 -8.16
CA MET A 86 6.16 -10.03 -8.79
C MET A 86 7.36 -10.57 -9.57
N ASP A 87 8.10 -11.56 -9.04
CA ASP A 87 9.18 -12.22 -9.77
C ASP A 87 8.66 -12.83 -11.08
N ARG A 88 7.53 -13.54 -11.02
CA ARG A 88 6.89 -14.10 -12.21
C ARG A 88 6.50 -13.01 -13.22
N LEU A 89 5.93 -11.90 -12.77
CA LEU A 89 5.59 -10.77 -13.65
C LEU A 89 6.83 -10.18 -14.31
N CYS A 90 7.90 -9.98 -13.54
CA CYS A 90 9.17 -9.48 -14.07
C CYS A 90 9.76 -10.43 -15.13
N ASP A 91 9.67 -11.74 -14.93
CA ASP A 91 10.14 -12.72 -15.90
C ASP A 91 9.32 -12.71 -17.20
N LEU A 92 7.99 -12.51 -17.10
CA LEU A 92 7.14 -12.31 -18.29
C LEU A 92 7.51 -11.04 -19.06
N LEU A 93 7.85 -9.97 -18.35
CA LEU A 93 8.21 -8.69 -18.96
C LEU A 93 9.58 -8.72 -19.65
N LYS A 94 10.54 -9.52 -19.17
CA LYS A 94 11.89 -9.64 -19.76
C LYS A 94 11.89 -10.05 -21.25
N GLY A 95 10.89 -10.83 -21.68
CA GLY A 95 10.77 -11.29 -23.06
C GLY A 95 9.88 -10.43 -23.96
N SER A 96 9.26 -9.37 -23.42
CA SER A 96 8.22 -8.59 -24.10
C SER A 96 8.72 -7.28 -24.74
N GLY A 97 10.00 -6.95 -24.61
CA GLY A 97 10.56 -5.70 -25.13
C GLY A 97 10.39 -4.49 -24.20
N TYR A 98 9.79 -4.68 -23.01
CA TYR A 98 9.68 -3.63 -22.00
C TYR A 98 10.89 -3.61 -21.06
N LEU A 99 11.34 -2.40 -20.72
CA LEU A 99 12.40 -2.19 -19.73
C LEU A 99 11.76 -2.01 -18.34
N LEU A 100 12.14 -2.85 -17.40
CA LEU A 100 11.78 -2.70 -16.00
C LEU A 100 12.68 -1.66 -15.35
N VAL A 101 12.12 -0.51 -14.98
CA VAL A 101 12.85 0.61 -14.36
C VAL A 101 12.94 0.45 -12.85
N GLY A 102 11.87 -0.10 -12.22
CA GLY A 102 11.82 -0.33 -10.78
C GLY A 102 10.65 -1.19 -10.38
N ARG A 103 10.74 -1.79 -9.19
CA ARG A 103 9.65 -2.61 -8.66
C ARG A 103 9.57 -2.57 -7.13
N THR A 104 8.39 -2.87 -6.64
CA THR A 104 8.09 -3.35 -5.30
C THR A 104 7.31 -4.65 -5.43
N ASP A 105 6.95 -5.31 -4.34
CA ASP A 105 6.13 -6.53 -4.42
C ASP A 105 4.66 -6.26 -4.86
N LEU A 106 4.24 -4.98 -4.91
CA LEU A 106 2.88 -4.59 -5.35
C LEU A 106 2.86 -3.88 -6.70
N TYR A 107 3.97 -3.30 -7.15
CA TYR A 107 4.03 -2.48 -8.34
C TYR A 107 5.32 -2.72 -9.11
N CYS A 108 5.23 -2.69 -10.44
CA CYS A 108 6.40 -2.53 -11.28
C CYS A 108 6.23 -1.27 -12.15
N PHE A 109 7.34 -0.59 -12.39
CA PHE A 109 7.41 0.53 -13.31
C PHE A 109 8.20 0.10 -14.54
N ILE A 110 7.54 0.17 -15.70
CA ILE A 110 8.08 -0.25 -16.98
C ILE A 110 8.07 0.90 -17.96
N THR A 111 8.98 0.87 -18.94
CA THR A 111 9.01 1.77 -20.08
C THR A 111 9.27 0.98 -21.37
N GLY A 112 8.91 1.56 -22.51
CA GLY A 112 9.07 0.97 -23.85
C GLY A 112 8.29 1.74 -24.88
N ASP A 113 8.48 1.40 -26.15
CA ASP A 113 7.88 2.15 -27.27
C ASP A 113 6.36 1.96 -27.38
N ASN A 114 5.83 0.80 -26.97
CA ASN A 114 4.42 0.43 -27.12
C ASN A 114 3.59 0.53 -25.82
N ILE A 115 3.99 1.40 -24.88
CA ILE A 115 3.25 1.59 -23.62
C ILE A 115 1.79 2.01 -23.82
N PRO A 116 1.44 2.92 -24.76
CA PRO A 116 0.04 3.26 -25.00
C PRO A 116 -0.80 2.06 -25.44
N GLU A 117 -0.28 1.21 -26.32
CA GLU A 117 -0.98 0.00 -26.75
C GLU A 117 -1.18 -0.99 -25.60
N LEU A 118 -0.13 -1.22 -24.80
CA LEU A 118 -0.21 -2.05 -23.60
C LEU A 118 -1.29 -1.53 -22.65
N PHE A 119 -1.34 -0.21 -22.40
CA PHE A 119 -2.35 0.39 -21.55
C PHE A 119 -3.77 0.09 -22.05
N TYR A 120 -4.03 0.26 -23.35
CA TYR A 120 -5.34 -0.02 -23.93
C TYR A 120 -5.72 -1.50 -23.82
N HIS A 121 -4.77 -2.41 -24.00
CA HIS A 121 -5.03 -3.84 -23.87
C HIS A 121 -5.31 -4.29 -22.43
N LEU A 122 -4.66 -3.65 -21.43
CA LEU A 122 -4.87 -3.96 -20.02
C LEU A 122 -6.13 -3.30 -19.43
N ALA A 123 -6.68 -2.27 -20.08
CA ALA A 123 -7.86 -1.54 -19.63
C ALA A 123 -9.19 -2.11 -20.11
N GLN A 124 -9.19 -3.16 -20.93
CA GLN A 124 -10.37 -3.87 -21.41
C GLN A 124 -10.78 -4.99 -20.46
#